data_3734c22019c3ba73296a25057d29e1a1
#
_entry.id   3734c22019c3ba73296a25057d29e1a1
#
_cell.length_a   1.000
_cell.length_b   1.000
_cell.length_c   1.000
_cell.angle_alpha   90.00
_cell.angle_beta   90.00
_cell.angle_gamma   90.00
#
_symmetry.space_group_name_H-M   'P 1'
#
loop_
_entity.id
_entity.type
_entity.pdbx_description
1 polymer ?
#
loop_
_entity_poly.entity_id
_entity_poly.type
_entity_poly.pdbx_seq_one_letter_code
_entity_poly.pdbx_strand_id
1 'polypeptide(L)'
;MKTRSFLGIASVIFLFAFLTGCAGTPVRDTVKVDMKLPVGAVEGNQFTGARFPFKVSAPANWKIAMEYPKFMLDLGYHKEGLEESEVFIFNSQTQSNLQIDFTPAGRYATFDQQKMETLVDSVTGEVADEVREHFGKDVRITNGPTEPVNLKGIPFAAKKYSTFQIKGQTREQGWIYAFTEPYQIFILYLVMEKEGVDDRKAIKEILESFEYIPAGKK
;
A
#
# COMPACT_ATOMS: atom_id res chain seq x y z
N MET A 1 9.26 -29.84 57.31
CA MET A 1 9.98 -28.66 56.76
C MET A 1 9.07 -28.02 55.68
N LYS A 2 8.51 -26.83 55.95
CA LYS A 2 7.57 -26.15 55.08
C LYS A 2 8.34 -25.07 54.32
N THR A 3 8.52 -25.23 53.03
CA THR A 3 8.99 -24.17 52.11
C THR A 3 7.80 -23.30 51.71
N ARG A 4 7.77 -22.07 52.17
CA ARG A 4 6.76 -21.05 51.81
C ARG A 4 7.21 -20.35 50.52
N SER A 5 6.29 -20.34 49.56
CA SER A 5 6.35 -19.63 48.29
C SER A 5 6.48 -18.12 48.50
N PHE A 6 7.55 -17.54 47.96
CA PHE A 6 7.68 -16.11 47.70
C PHE A 6 7.42 -15.87 46.22
N LEU A 7 6.14 -15.89 45.84
CA LEU A 7 5.71 -15.51 44.47
C LEU A 7 4.42 -14.70 44.60
N GLY A 8 4.53 -13.43 44.83
CA GLY A 8 3.31 -12.65 45.01
C GLY A 8 3.42 -11.13 44.89
N ILE A 9 4.58 -10.53 44.65
CA ILE A 9 4.72 -9.07 44.68
C ILE A 9 5.27 -8.47 43.36
N ALA A 10 5.81 -9.28 42.45
CA ALA A 10 6.37 -8.78 41.19
C ALA A 10 5.35 -8.53 40.10
N SER A 11 4.11 -9.05 40.21
CA SER A 11 3.10 -8.95 39.13
C SER A 11 2.25 -7.67 39.15
N VAL A 12 2.25 -6.90 40.24
CA VAL A 12 1.39 -5.70 40.34
C VAL A 12 2.07 -4.43 39.80
N ILE A 13 3.39 -4.40 39.77
CA ILE A 13 4.14 -3.21 39.29
C ILE A 13 4.17 -3.13 37.76
N PHE A 14 4.00 -4.26 37.03
CA PHE A 14 4.02 -4.27 35.56
C PHE A 14 2.70 -3.79 34.93
N LEU A 15 1.60 -3.82 35.68
CA LEU A 15 0.29 -3.41 35.14
C LEU A 15 0.07 -1.89 35.14
N PHE A 16 0.81 -1.13 35.95
CA PHE A 16 0.67 0.33 36.02
C PHE A 16 1.54 1.09 35.00
N ALA A 17 2.55 0.45 34.40
CA ALA A 17 3.42 1.10 33.40
C ALA A 17 2.76 1.22 32.01
N PHE A 18 1.68 0.47 31.73
CA PHE A 18 0.96 0.54 30.46
C PHE A 18 -0.12 1.64 30.39
N LEU A 19 -0.47 2.25 31.52
CA LEU A 19 -1.54 3.26 31.53
C LEU A 19 -1.04 4.71 31.37
N THR A 20 0.27 4.95 31.42
CA THR A 20 0.82 6.31 31.30
C THR A 20 1.31 6.65 29.88
N GLY A 21 1.23 5.73 28.92
CA GLY A 21 1.71 5.93 27.55
C GLY A 21 0.73 6.60 26.59
N CYS A 22 -0.54 6.84 26.98
CA CYS A 22 -1.56 7.37 26.05
C CYS A 22 -1.85 8.87 26.20
N ALA A 23 -1.12 9.60 27.03
CA ALA A 23 -1.35 11.03 27.20
C ALA A 23 -0.57 11.82 26.16
N GLY A 24 -1.16 12.06 24.99
CA GLY A 24 -0.57 12.96 23.99
C GLY A 24 -0.83 12.65 22.52
N THR A 25 -1.38 11.48 22.19
CA THR A 25 -1.70 11.21 20.80
C THR A 25 -2.94 12.00 20.39
N PRO A 26 -2.88 12.83 19.35
CA PRO A 26 -4.04 13.59 18.91
C PRO A 26 -5.17 12.63 18.49
N VAL A 27 -6.35 12.90 19.05
CA VAL A 27 -7.57 12.16 18.68
C VAL A 27 -8.19 12.86 17.49
N ARG A 28 -8.47 12.13 16.43
CA ARG A 28 -9.19 12.62 15.25
C ARG A 28 -10.52 11.88 15.09
N ASP A 29 -11.46 12.53 14.45
CA ASP A 29 -12.67 11.86 14.03
C ASP A 29 -12.35 10.90 12.87
N THR A 30 -12.85 9.68 12.96
CA THR A 30 -12.75 8.73 11.86
C THR A 30 -13.77 9.08 10.78
N VAL A 31 -13.33 9.15 9.55
CA VAL A 31 -14.25 9.31 8.40
C VAL A 31 -15.02 8.02 8.17
N LYS A 32 -16.33 8.15 8.01
CA LYS A 32 -17.17 7.05 7.55
C LYS A 32 -17.26 7.12 6.04
N VAL A 33 -16.75 6.11 5.39
CA VAL A 33 -16.87 5.96 3.94
C VAL A 33 -18.19 5.24 3.63
N ASP A 34 -18.99 5.82 2.74
CA ASP A 34 -20.20 5.15 2.26
C ASP A 34 -19.81 4.15 1.16
N MET A 35 -19.68 2.89 1.55
CA MET A 35 -19.32 1.79 0.64
C MET A 35 -20.42 1.47 -0.40
N LYS A 36 -21.60 2.10 -0.32
CA LYS A 36 -22.65 1.98 -1.34
C LYS A 36 -22.42 2.92 -2.52
N LEU A 37 -21.58 3.93 -2.36
CA LEU A 37 -21.19 4.79 -3.48
C LEU A 37 -20.42 3.95 -4.50
N PRO A 38 -20.56 4.26 -5.80
CA PRO A 38 -19.72 3.66 -6.82
C PRO A 38 -18.25 3.97 -6.52
N VAL A 39 -17.35 3.08 -6.89
CA VAL A 39 -15.90 3.29 -6.72
C VAL A 39 -15.46 4.59 -7.37
N GLY A 40 -15.88 4.82 -8.62
CA GLY A 40 -15.55 6.00 -9.40
C GLY A 40 -16.04 5.89 -10.84
N ALA A 41 -15.46 6.69 -11.71
CA ALA A 41 -15.72 6.68 -13.13
C ALA A 41 -14.41 6.70 -13.93
N VAL A 42 -14.39 6.01 -15.06
CA VAL A 42 -13.29 6.04 -16.03
C VAL A 42 -13.74 6.78 -17.27
N GLU A 43 -13.03 7.86 -17.61
CA GLU A 43 -13.24 8.64 -18.81
C GLU A 43 -11.94 8.66 -19.64
N GLY A 44 -11.97 8.00 -20.79
CA GLY A 44 -10.76 7.81 -21.59
C GLY A 44 -9.70 7.02 -20.84
N ASN A 45 -8.57 7.65 -20.56
CA ASN A 45 -7.47 7.07 -19.81
C ASN A 45 -7.36 7.61 -18.37
N GLN A 46 -8.39 8.26 -17.85
CA GLN A 46 -8.40 8.83 -16.50
C GLN A 46 -9.49 8.17 -15.66
N PHE A 47 -9.11 7.82 -14.41
CA PHE A 47 -10.04 7.47 -13.35
C PHE A 47 -10.25 8.66 -12.42
N THR A 48 -11.51 8.87 -12.02
CA THR A 48 -11.91 9.81 -10.97
C THR A 48 -12.70 9.07 -9.89
N GLY A 49 -12.20 9.06 -8.68
CA GLY A 49 -12.84 8.40 -7.54
C GLY A 49 -14.09 9.13 -7.08
N ALA A 50 -15.17 8.38 -6.83
CA ALA A 50 -16.41 8.89 -6.24
C ALA A 50 -16.48 8.57 -4.75
N ARG A 51 -15.95 7.40 -4.33
CA ARG A 51 -15.89 6.95 -2.95
C ARG A 51 -14.75 7.64 -2.19
N PHE A 52 -13.58 7.75 -2.83
CA PHE A 52 -12.42 8.46 -2.32
C PHE A 52 -12.01 9.57 -3.29
N PRO A 53 -11.59 10.74 -2.78
CA PRO A 53 -11.40 11.93 -3.59
C PRO A 53 -10.02 11.96 -4.26
N PHE A 54 -9.83 11.19 -5.32
CA PHE A 54 -8.59 11.21 -6.09
C PHE A 54 -8.85 10.99 -7.59
N LYS A 55 -7.85 11.29 -8.38
CA LYS A 55 -7.80 10.93 -9.79
C LYS A 55 -6.42 10.40 -10.16
N VAL A 56 -6.39 9.58 -11.19
CA VAL A 56 -5.17 9.01 -11.74
C VAL A 56 -5.37 8.69 -13.21
N SER A 57 -4.30 8.75 -14.02
CA SER A 57 -4.36 8.47 -15.45
C SER A 57 -3.45 7.30 -15.80
N ALA A 58 -3.89 6.49 -16.76
CA ALA A 58 -3.10 5.43 -17.35
C ALA A 58 -2.35 5.94 -18.58
N PRO A 59 -1.07 5.54 -18.81
CA PRO A 59 -0.37 5.80 -20.07
C PRO A 59 -1.02 5.08 -21.26
N ALA A 60 -0.57 5.41 -22.47
CA ALA A 60 -0.97 4.68 -23.66
C ALA A 60 -0.68 3.18 -23.49
N ASN A 61 -1.58 2.32 -23.99
CA ASN A 61 -1.54 0.85 -23.88
C ASN A 61 -1.77 0.26 -22.49
N TRP A 62 -2.02 1.07 -21.48
CA TRP A 62 -2.47 0.63 -20.16
C TRP A 62 -3.98 0.78 -20.04
N LYS A 63 -4.58 -0.06 -19.21
CA LYS A 63 -6.03 -0.08 -18.96
C LYS A 63 -6.31 0.25 -17.51
N ILE A 64 -7.46 0.86 -17.28
CA ILE A 64 -8.00 1.10 -15.94
C ILE A 64 -9.21 0.19 -15.74
N ALA A 65 -9.28 -0.46 -14.58
CA ALA A 65 -10.41 -1.28 -14.17
C ALA A 65 -10.77 -1.00 -12.71
N MET A 66 -12.06 -1.08 -12.39
CA MET A 66 -12.58 -0.98 -11.01
C MET A 66 -12.84 -2.37 -10.42
N GLU A 67 -12.65 -3.41 -11.21
CA GLU A 67 -12.66 -4.82 -10.78
C GLU A 67 -11.28 -5.40 -11.09
N TYR A 68 -10.80 -6.32 -10.24
CA TYR A 68 -9.48 -6.90 -10.42
C TYR A 68 -9.39 -7.71 -11.71
N PRO A 69 -8.33 -7.53 -12.52
CA PRO A 69 -8.08 -8.33 -13.69
C PRO A 69 -7.73 -9.79 -13.30
N LYS A 70 -8.41 -10.76 -13.91
CA LYS A 70 -8.26 -12.20 -13.53
C LYS A 70 -6.83 -12.73 -13.56
N PHE A 71 -5.97 -12.19 -14.43
CA PHE A 71 -4.57 -12.60 -14.51
C PHE A 71 -3.79 -12.31 -13.22
N MET A 72 -4.25 -11.39 -12.38
CA MET A 72 -3.55 -11.07 -11.13
C MET A 72 -3.53 -12.25 -10.17
N LEU A 73 -4.56 -13.10 -10.18
CA LEU A 73 -4.56 -14.35 -9.40
C LEU A 73 -3.46 -15.30 -9.87
N ASP A 74 -3.19 -15.34 -11.18
CA ASP A 74 -2.12 -16.18 -11.76
C ASP A 74 -0.72 -15.62 -11.41
N LEU A 75 -0.62 -14.35 -11.04
CA LEU A 75 0.61 -13.71 -10.58
C LEU A 75 0.87 -13.91 -9.07
N GLY A 76 -0.08 -14.49 -8.36
CA GLY A 76 0.06 -14.82 -6.94
C GLY A 76 -0.62 -13.85 -5.98
N TYR A 77 -1.42 -12.90 -6.47
CA TYR A 77 -2.21 -12.03 -5.59
C TYR A 77 -3.36 -12.80 -4.92
N HIS A 78 -3.61 -12.54 -3.65
CA HIS A 78 -4.77 -13.09 -2.95
C HIS A 78 -6.03 -12.34 -3.34
N LYS A 79 -7.13 -13.10 -3.53
CA LYS A 79 -8.40 -12.54 -3.97
C LYS A 79 -8.96 -11.52 -2.98
N GLU A 80 -8.88 -11.81 -1.70
CA GLU A 80 -9.39 -10.96 -0.62
C GLU A 80 -8.71 -9.58 -0.62
N GLY A 81 -7.39 -9.54 -0.80
CA GLY A 81 -6.66 -8.27 -0.90
C GLY A 81 -6.98 -7.48 -2.17
N LEU A 82 -7.23 -8.17 -3.29
CA LEU A 82 -7.59 -7.51 -4.55
C LEU A 82 -8.98 -6.88 -4.51
N GLU A 83 -9.94 -7.49 -3.81
CA GLU A 83 -11.31 -6.99 -3.71
C GLU A 83 -11.42 -5.68 -2.90
N GLU A 84 -10.40 -5.32 -2.14
CA GLU A 84 -10.35 -4.08 -1.35
C GLU A 84 -9.84 -2.89 -2.16
N SER A 85 -9.19 -3.13 -3.29
CA SER A 85 -8.61 -2.06 -4.10
C SER A 85 -9.67 -1.23 -4.83
N GLU A 86 -9.47 0.08 -4.87
CA GLU A 86 -10.37 1.02 -5.54
C GLU A 86 -10.19 1.03 -7.06
N VAL A 87 -8.96 0.86 -7.52
CA VAL A 87 -8.65 0.88 -8.95
C VAL A 87 -7.43 0.05 -9.27
N PHE A 88 -7.48 -0.59 -10.44
CA PHE A 88 -6.39 -1.35 -11.05
C PHE A 88 -5.98 -0.70 -12.35
N ILE A 89 -4.69 -0.47 -12.54
CA ILE A 89 -4.11 0.07 -13.77
C ILE A 89 -3.08 -0.94 -14.28
N PHE A 90 -3.23 -1.43 -15.49
CA PHE A 90 -2.41 -2.56 -15.95
C PHE A 90 -2.13 -2.54 -17.45
N ASN A 91 -0.99 -3.11 -17.82
CA ASN A 91 -0.62 -3.41 -19.19
C ASN A 91 -0.99 -4.88 -19.50
N SER A 92 -1.97 -5.10 -20.37
CA SER A 92 -2.43 -6.46 -20.69
C SER A 92 -1.41 -7.30 -21.48
N GLN A 93 -0.37 -6.70 -22.07
CA GLN A 93 0.67 -7.40 -22.82
C GLN A 93 1.80 -7.91 -21.94
N THR A 94 2.18 -7.12 -20.94
CA THR A 94 3.27 -7.46 -20.00
C THR A 94 2.75 -8.05 -18.70
N GLN A 95 1.52 -7.76 -18.33
CA GLN A 95 0.90 -8.03 -17.01
C GLN A 95 1.48 -7.16 -15.87
N SER A 96 2.30 -6.16 -16.19
CA SER A 96 2.67 -5.14 -15.22
C SER A 96 1.43 -4.39 -14.77
N ASN A 97 1.34 -4.08 -13.47
CA ASN A 97 0.13 -3.53 -12.90
C ASN A 97 0.41 -2.65 -11.68
N LEU A 98 -0.58 -1.85 -11.31
CA LEU A 98 -0.61 -1.03 -10.11
C LEU A 98 -2.03 -1.03 -9.58
N GLN A 99 -2.16 -1.12 -8.26
CA GLN A 99 -3.43 -1.03 -7.55
C GLN A 99 -3.35 0.03 -6.46
N ILE A 100 -4.48 0.68 -6.17
CA ILE A 100 -4.58 1.76 -5.20
C ILE A 100 -5.69 1.43 -4.22
N ASP A 101 -5.35 1.44 -2.93
CA ASP A 101 -6.24 1.19 -1.81
C ASP A 101 -6.33 2.44 -0.94
N PHE A 102 -7.53 2.75 -0.50
CA PHE A 102 -7.78 3.81 0.46
C PHE A 102 -8.42 3.25 1.73
N THR A 103 -7.90 3.64 2.87
CA THR A 103 -8.50 3.32 4.17
C THR A 103 -8.63 4.57 5.03
N PRO A 104 -9.70 4.71 5.84
CA PRO A 104 -9.75 5.74 6.85
C PRO A 104 -8.59 5.61 7.82
N ALA A 105 -7.88 6.69 8.09
CA ALA A 105 -6.79 6.69 9.06
C ALA A 105 -7.34 6.44 10.47
N GLY A 106 -6.61 5.66 11.27
CA GLY A 106 -6.98 5.35 12.64
C GLY A 106 -7.07 6.60 13.51
N ARG A 107 -8.00 6.60 14.47
CA ARG A 107 -8.31 7.74 15.34
C ARG A 107 -7.07 8.31 16.07
N TYR A 108 -6.14 7.46 16.44
CA TYR A 108 -4.95 7.81 17.21
C TYR A 108 -3.66 7.86 16.39
N ALA A 109 -3.78 7.69 15.07
CA ALA A 109 -2.59 7.69 14.23
C ALA A 109 -2.08 9.12 14.00
N THR A 110 -0.80 9.33 14.26
CA THR A 110 -0.07 10.52 13.81
C THR A 110 0.81 10.09 12.65
N PHE A 111 0.85 10.90 11.61
CA PHE A 111 1.63 10.59 10.41
C PHE A 111 2.58 11.73 10.09
N ASP A 112 3.79 11.35 9.73
CA ASP A 112 4.85 12.20 9.22
C ASP A 112 5.67 11.40 8.20
N GLN A 113 6.65 12.02 7.57
CA GLN A 113 7.47 11.37 6.56
C GLN A 113 8.25 10.17 7.13
N GLN A 114 8.82 10.29 8.32
CA GLN A 114 9.58 9.21 8.95
C GLN A 114 8.70 7.98 9.22
N LYS A 115 7.44 8.19 9.58
CA LYS A 115 6.48 7.09 9.76
C LYS A 115 6.16 6.40 8.45
N MET A 116 6.01 7.13 7.35
CA MET A 116 5.81 6.51 6.03
C MET A 116 7.01 5.66 5.64
N GLU A 117 8.21 6.14 5.85
CA GLU A 117 9.45 5.38 5.61
C GLU A 117 9.53 4.12 6.49
N THR A 118 9.18 4.23 7.77
CA THR A 118 9.12 3.08 8.68
C THR A 118 8.07 2.04 8.24
N LEU A 119 6.90 2.48 7.78
CA LEU A 119 5.84 1.58 7.31
C LEU A 119 6.27 0.80 6.06
N VAL A 120 6.86 1.46 5.07
CA VAL A 120 7.34 0.74 3.86
C VAL A 120 8.49 -0.21 4.18
N ASP A 121 9.33 0.11 5.16
CA ASP A 121 10.40 -0.78 5.62
C ASP A 121 9.84 -2.02 6.33
N SER A 122 8.80 -1.88 7.14
CA SER A 122 8.21 -2.98 7.89
C SER A 122 7.61 -4.07 7.01
N VAL A 123 7.06 -3.70 5.85
CA VAL A 123 6.45 -4.61 4.87
C VAL A 123 7.49 -5.46 4.11
N THR A 124 8.77 -5.05 4.13
CA THR A 124 9.82 -5.73 3.34
C THR A 124 9.97 -7.22 3.67
N GLY A 125 9.86 -7.57 4.95
CA GLY A 125 9.93 -8.96 5.41
C GLY A 125 8.73 -9.78 4.92
N GLU A 126 7.55 -9.23 5.04
CA GLU A 126 6.29 -9.86 4.63
C GLU A 126 6.26 -10.13 3.12
N VAL A 127 6.66 -9.15 2.30
CA VAL A 127 6.79 -9.32 0.85
C VAL A 127 7.80 -10.41 0.50
N ALA A 128 8.94 -10.46 1.18
CA ALA A 128 9.95 -11.48 0.93
C ALA A 128 9.46 -12.88 1.31
N ASP A 129 8.72 -13.01 2.39
CA ASP A 129 8.17 -14.30 2.85
C ASP A 129 7.04 -14.75 1.93
N GLU A 130 6.14 -13.87 1.50
CA GLU A 130 5.08 -14.15 0.53
C GLU A 130 5.66 -14.63 -0.82
N VAL A 131 6.68 -13.94 -1.35
CA VAL A 131 7.36 -14.35 -2.58
C VAL A 131 7.98 -15.75 -2.43
N ARG A 132 8.63 -16.06 -1.30
CA ARG A 132 9.21 -17.38 -1.06
C ARG A 132 8.17 -18.46 -0.84
N GLU A 133 7.08 -18.15 -0.18
CA GLU A 133 5.96 -19.09 0.02
C GLU A 133 5.34 -19.48 -1.32
N HIS A 134 5.12 -18.50 -2.19
CA HIS A 134 4.44 -18.70 -3.46
C HIS A 134 5.35 -19.30 -4.56
N PHE A 135 6.62 -18.86 -4.63
CA PHE A 135 7.52 -19.21 -5.73
C PHE A 135 8.70 -20.12 -5.33
N GLY A 136 8.86 -20.42 -4.06
CA GLY A 136 9.90 -21.31 -3.54
C GLY A 136 10.97 -20.58 -2.71
N LYS A 137 11.53 -21.30 -1.73
CA LYS A 137 12.48 -20.76 -0.75
C LYS A 137 13.80 -20.26 -1.34
N ASP A 138 14.16 -20.75 -2.53
CA ASP A 138 15.43 -20.45 -3.20
C ASP A 138 15.36 -19.15 -4.03
N VAL A 139 14.20 -18.47 -4.05
CA VAL A 139 14.08 -17.21 -4.78
C VAL A 139 14.98 -16.16 -4.16
N ARG A 140 15.92 -15.65 -4.98
CA ARG A 140 16.79 -14.53 -4.58
C ARG A 140 16.01 -13.23 -4.68
N ILE A 141 15.92 -12.50 -3.58
CA ILE A 141 15.25 -11.21 -3.48
C ILE A 141 16.29 -10.13 -3.20
N THR A 142 16.23 -9.03 -3.92
CA THR A 142 17.06 -7.84 -3.71
C THR A 142 16.15 -6.66 -3.43
N ASN A 143 16.33 -6.02 -2.29
CA ASN A 143 15.54 -4.87 -1.88
C ASN A 143 16.18 -3.57 -2.36
N GLY A 144 15.37 -2.68 -2.90
CA GLY A 144 15.74 -1.31 -3.19
C GLY A 144 15.74 -0.43 -1.93
N PRO A 145 16.23 0.80 -2.03
CA PRO A 145 16.19 1.76 -0.93
C PRO A 145 14.75 2.20 -0.62
N THR A 146 14.54 2.66 0.60
CA THR A 146 13.35 3.43 0.97
C THR A 146 13.55 4.88 0.51
N GLU A 147 12.57 5.42 -0.21
CA GLU A 147 12.65 6.75 -0.80
C GLU A 147 11.34 7.52 -0.58
N PRO A 148 11.40 8.84 -0.33
CA PRO A 148 10.21 9.66 -0.39
C PRO A 148 9.64 9.66 -1.81
N VAL A 149 8.31 9.74 -1.93
CA VAL A 149 7.63 9.89 -3.22
C VAL A 149 6.72 11.10 -3.18
N ASN A 150 6.71 11.87 -4.27
CA ASN A 150 5.84 13.03 -4.38
C ASN A 150 4.55 12.63 -5.10
N LEU A 151 3.44 12.58 -4.36
CA LEU A 151 2.09 12.40 -4.88
C LEU A 151 1.34 13.72 -4.69
N LYS A 152 0.72 14.23 -5.76
CA LYS A 152 0.07 15.53 -5.73
C LYS A 152 -1.08 15.58 -4.72
N GLY A 153 -1.03 16.53 -3.81
CA GLY A 153 -2.03 16.69 -2.73
C GLY A 153 -1.79 15.80 -1.51
N ILE A 154 -0.70 15.03 -1.46
CA ILE A 154 -0.32 14.15 -0.37
C ILE A 154 0.91 14.72 0.35
N PRO A 155 0.82 15.04 1.65
CA PRO A 155 1.94 15.64 2.39
C PRO A 155 3.05 14.64 2.74
N PHE A 156 2.71 13.37 2.95
CA PHE A 156 3.66 12.34 3.37
C PHE A 156 3.48 11.07 2.56
N ALA A 157 4.53 10.63 1.89
CA ALA A 157 4.55 9.37 1.18
C ALA A 157 5.98 8.83 1.06
N ALA A 158 6.10 7.51 1.17
CA ALA A 158 7.36 6.80 0.95
C ALA A 158 7.10 5.53 0.12
N LYS A 159 8.11 5.14 -0.65
CA LYS A 159 8.09 3.92 -1.46
C LYS A 159 9.28 3.04 -1.17
N LYS A 160 9.11 1.76 -1.44
CA LYS A 160 10.16 0.75 -1.49
C LYS A 160 9.81 -0.27 -2.56
N TYR A 161 10.79 -1.05 -2.99
CA TYR A 161 10.58 -2.14 -3.92
C TYR A 161 11.52 -3.30 -3.66
N SER A 162 11.16 -4.47 -4.16
CA SER A 162 12.00 -5.66 -4.22
C SER A 162 12.04 -6.19 -5.65
N THR A 163 13.21 -6.65 -6.07
CA THR A 163 13.38 -7.35 -7.35
C THR A 163 13.68 -8.81 -7.11
N PHE A 164 13.11 -9.70 -7.93
CA PHE A 164 13.31 -11.13 -7.86
C PHE A 164 13.11 -11.78 -9.22
N GLN A 165 13.64 -13.01 -9.38
CA GLN A 165 13.54 -13.74 -10.64
C GLN A 165 12.68 -14.99 -10.47
N ILE A 166 11.68 -15.14 -11.36
CA ILE A 166 10.81 -16.32 -11.42
C ILE A 166 10.88 -16.88 -12.82
N LYS A 167 11.33 -18.14 -12.94
CA LYS A 167 11.46 -18.84 -14.24
C LYS A 167 12.24 -18.04 -15.30
N GLY A 168 13.30 -17.34 -14.87
CA GLY A 168 14.14 -16.52 -15.75
C GLY A 168 13.60 -15.13 -16.08
N GLN A 169 12.42 -14.77 -15.59
CA GLN A 169 11.84 -13.45 -15.77
C GLN A 169 12.07 -12.60 -14.52
N THR A 170 12.63 -11.42 -14.68
CA THR A 170 12.79 -10.44 -13.59
C THR A 170 11.45 -9.78 -13.31
N ARG A 171 11.13 -9.66 -12.03
CA ARG A 171 9.98 -8.94 -11.52
C ARG A 171 10.45 -7.89 -10.52
N GLU A 172 9.77 -6.75 -10.51
CA GLU A 172 9.92 -5.74 -9.47
C GLU A 172 8.56 -5.52 -8.83
N GLN A 173 8.45 -5.81 -7.56
CA GLN A 173 7.27 -5.49 -6.75
C GLN A 173 7.60 -4.32 -5.85
N GLY A 174 6.83 -3.25 -5.97
CA GLY A 174 7.01 -2.07 -5.14
C GLY A 174 5.73 -1.68 -4.44
N TRP A 175 5.90 -1.02 -3.30
CA TRP A 175 4.79 -0.55 -2.46
C TRP A 175 5.04 0.86 -1.98
N ILE A 176 3.97 1.58 -1.78
CA ILE A 176 3.96 2.97 -1.33
C ILE A 176 2.95 3.08 -0.19
N TYR A 177 3.40 3.64 0.93
CA TYR A 177 2.50 4.16 1.95
C TYR A 177 2.45 5.67 1.84
N ALA A 178 1.24 6.20 1.84
CA ALA A 178 0.98 7.63 1.76
C ALA A 178 -0.11 8.01 2.75
N PHE A 179 -0.05 9.24 3.23
CA PHE A 179 -1.04 9.77 4.14
C PHE A 179 -1.47 11.17 3.76
N THR A 180 -2.77 11.36 3.72
CA THR A 180 -3.41 12.68 3.71
C THR A 180 -4.64 12.62 4.60
N GLU A 181 -4.77 13.54 5.53
CA GLU A 181 -5.93 13.53 6.42
C GLU A 181 -7.23 13.59 5.60
N PRO A 182 -8.18 12.70 5.84
CA PRO A 182 -8.24 11.68 6.90
C PRO A 182 -7.94 10.24 6.42
N TYR A 183 -7.21 10.07 5.35
CA TYR A 183 -6.97 8.77 4.70
C TYR A 183 -5.54 8.31 4.78
N GLN A 184 -5.37 7.00 4.89
CA GLN A 184 -4.16 6.26 4.57
C GLN A 184 -4.34 5.64 3.19
N ILE A 185 -3.30 5.69 2.37
CA ILE A 185 -3.30 5.21 1.00
C ILE A 185 -2.19 4.17 0.89
N PHE A 186 -2.53 3.03 0.33
CA PHE A 186 -1.57 2.00 -0.04
C PHE A 186 -1.59 1.82 -1.55
N ILE A 187 -0.42 1.87 -2.17
CA ILE A 187 -0.27 1.60 -3.61
C ILE A 187 0.70 0.45 -3.75
N LEU A 188 0.26 -0.62 -4.41
CA LEU A 188 1.08 -1.77 -4.75
C LEU A 188 1.26 -1.80 -6.26
N TYR A 189 2.49 -2.05 -6.73
CA TYR A 189 2.73 -2.23 -8.15
C TYR A 189 3.64 -3.44 -8.43
N LEU A 190 3.46 -4.03 -9.60
CA LEU A 190 4.31 -5.08 -10.14
C LEU A 190 4.77 -4.70 -11.54
N VAL A 191 6.09 -4.70 -11.76
CA VAL A 191 6.69 -4.60 -13.09
C VAL A 191 7.18 -5.97 -13.51
N MET A 192 6.71 -6.41 -14.68
CA MET A 192 7.16 -7.62 -15.35
C MET A 192 8.15 -7.20 -16.43
N GLU A 193 9.44 -7.49 -16.25
CA GLU A 193 10.43 -7.16 -17.27
C GLU A 193 10.14 -7.89 -18.57
N LYS A 194 10.03 -7.14 -19.66
CA LYS A 194 9.88 -7.65 -21.01
C LYS A 194 10.75 -6.84 -21.94
N GLU A 195 11.47 -7.54 -22.80
CA GLU A 195 12.37 -6.90 -23.76
C GLU A 195 11.65 -5.85 -24.61
N GLY A 196 12.25 -4.66 -24.71
CA GLY A 196 11.72 -3.54 -25.49
C GLY A 196 10.54 -2.78 -24.84
N VAL A 197 10.14 -3.13 -23.60
CA VAL A 197 9.05 -2.44 -22.89
C VAL A 197 9.57 -1.89 -21.56
N ASP A 198 9.39 -0.58 -21.36
CA ASP A 198 9.79 0.12 -20.13
C ASP A 198 8.56 0.43 -19.26
N ASP A 199 8.05 -0.62 -18.59
CA ASP A 199 6.91 -0.47 -17.70
C ASP A 199 7.25 0.29 -16.40
N ARG A 200 8.54 0.39 -15.99
CA ARG A 200 8.95 1.25 -14.87
C ARG A 200 8.65 2.72 -15.15
N LYS A 201 8.90 3.15 -16.40
CA LYS A 201 8.55 4.49 -16.84
C LYS A 201 7.04 4.72 -16.78
N ALA A 202 6.25 3.75 -17.23
CA ALA A 202 4.80 3.81 -17.16
C ALA A 202 4.28 3.89 -15.72
N ILE A 203 4.82 3.07 -14.79
CA ILE A 203 4.49 3.17 -13.34
C ILE A 203 4.80 4.58 -12.81
N LYS A 204 5.98 5.13 -13.17
CA LYS A 204 6.33 6.49 -12.77
C LYS A 204 5.32 7.52 -13.31
N GLU A 205 4.94 7.45 -14.58
CA GLU A 205 3.94 8.34 -15.19
C GLU A 205 2.57 8.22 -14.48
N ILE A 206 2.15 7.00 -14.10
CA ILE A 206 0.92 6.79 -13.32
C ILE A 206 1.01 7.48 -11.96
N LEU A 207 2.11 7.30 -11.24
CA LEU A 207 2.30 7.93 -9.92
C LEU A 207 2.37 9.47 -10.02
N GLU A 208 3.00 10.01 -11.06
CA GLU A 208 3.06 11.46 -11.33
C GLU A 208 1.68 12.04 -11.71
N SER A 209 0.78 11.22 -12.29
CA SER A 209 -0.58 11.62 -12.64
C SER A 209 -1.55 11.58 -11.46
N PHE A 210 -1.16 10.88 -10.37
CA PHE A 210 -1.99 10.79 -9.17
C PHE A 210 -2.21 12.18 -8.56
N GLU A 211 -3.47 12.48 -8.23
CA GLU A 211 -3.84 13.71 -7.55
C GLU A 211 -4.93 13.44 -6.52
N TYR A 212 -4.66 13.73 -5.27
CA TYR A 212 -5.69 13.80 -4.24
C TYR A 212 -6.49 15.11 -4.39
N ILE A 213 -7.81 14.99 -4.44
CA ILE A 213 -8.73 16.13 -4.59
C ILE A 213 -9.47 16.29 -3.28
N PRO A 214 -8.99 17.12 -2.33
CA PRO A 214 -9.69 17.29 -1.06
C PRO A 214 -11.13 17.71 -1.32
N ALA A 215 -12.09 17.12 -0.61
CA ALA A 215 -13.51 17.46 -0.68
C ALA A 215 -13.63 18.98 -0.50
N GLY A 216 -14.12 19.65 -1.51
CA GLY A 216 -13.96 21.07 -1.74
C GLY A 216 -14.20 21.94 -0.51
N LYS A 217 -13.32 22.87 -0.29
CA LYS A 217 -13.72 24.16 0.28
C LYS A 217 -14.76 24.73 -0.72
N LYS A 218 -16.04 24.41 -0.45
CA LYS A 218 -17.16 25.11 -1.08
C LYS A 218 -17.19 26.54 -0.63
#